data_414479cd432bdd3db8dca947933c5fa1
#
_entry.id   414479cd432bdd3db8dca947933c5fa1
#
_cell.length_a   1.000
_cell.length_b   1.000
_cell.length_c   1.000
_cell.angle_alpha   90.00
_cell.angle_beta   90.00
_cell.angle_gamma   90.00
#
_symmetry.space_group_name_H-M   'P 1'
#
loop_
_entity.id
_entity.type
_entity.pdbx_description
1 polymer ?
#
loop_
_entity_poly.entity_id
_entity_poly.type
_entity_poly.pdbx_seq_one_letter_code
_entity_poly.pdbx_strand_id
1 'polypeptide(L)'
;MNAHERPKTHVKERAEEQSSTMSTDQQTAIRMLANDLHRLNQSVMNAVEAGVSVELIRSARHHGGDGTWGDLLVPVIVTKSD
;
A
#
# COMPACT_ATOMS: atom_id res chain seq x y z
N MET A 1 -17.04 19.95 -6.23
CA MET A 1 -16.61 19.77 -5.92
C MET A 1 -15.86 19.35 -5.98
N ASN A 2 -15.49 19.28 -5.81
CA ASN A 2 -14.85 18.95 -5.63
C ASN A 2 -14.02 18.50 -5.54
N ALA A 3 -13.91 18.49 -5.36
CA ALA A 3 -13.04 18.33 -5.03
C ALA A 3 -12.42 17.47 -5.01
N HIS A 4 -12.38 17.15 -5.02
CA HIS A 4 -11.83 16.41 -4.95
C HIS A 4 -11.01 16.08 -5.63
N GLU A 5 -10.60 16.32 -5.92
CA GLU A 5 -9.69 16.03 -6.44
C GLU A 5 -8.57 15.95 -5.75
N ARG A 6 -8.48 15.39 -4.94
CA ARG A 6 -7.48 15.19 -4.18
C ARG A 6 -6.49 14.35 -4.75
N PRO A 7 -5.29 14.48 -4.55
CA PRO A 7 -4.23 13.68 -5.02
C PRO A 7 -4.45 12.31 -4.54
N LYS A 8 -4.07 11.41 -5.29
CA LYS A 8 -4.36 10.20 -5.00
C LYS A 8 -3.48 9.52 -4.06
N THR A 9 -2.57 10.07 -3.49
CA THR A 9 -1.67 9.39 -2.63
C THR A 9 -2.15 9.27 -1.21
N HIS A 10 -3.39 9.57 -0.94
CA HIS A 10 -3.89 9.52 0.43
C HIS A 10 -4.37 8.12 0.75
N VAL A 11 -3.41 7.21 0.94
CA VAL A 11 -3.72 5.83 1.20
C VAL A 11 -4.54 5.65 2.46
N LYS A 12 -4.15 6.36 3.52
CA LYS A 12 -4.84 6.23 4.80
C LYS A 12 -6.29 6.70 4.68
N GLU A 13 -6.48 7.80 3.99
CA GLU A 13 -7.79 8.38 3.83
C GLU A 13 -8.72 7.47 3.06
N ARG A 14 -8.22 6.88 1.98
CA ARG A 14 -9.03 5.97 1.22
C ARG A 14 -9.38 4.73 2.01
N ALA A 15 -8.44 4.22 2.79
CA ALA A 15 -8.69 3.03 3.59
C ALA A 15 -9.75 3.31 4.64
N GLU A 16 -9.72 4.48 5.24
CA GLU A 16 -10.71 4.84 6.24
C GLU A 16 -12.10 4.95 5.65
N GLU A 17 -12.21 5.50 4.44
CA GLU A 17 -13.50 5.58 3.77
C GLU A 17 -14.08 4.20 3.52
N GLN A 18 -13.23 3.28 3.08
CA GLN A 18 -13.70 1.95 2.75
C GLN A 18 -14.04 1.12 3.97
N SER A 19 -13.54 1.50 5.14
CA SER A 19 -13.71 0.71 6.34
C SER A 19 -14.85 1.18 7.22
N SER A 20 -15.66 2.14 6.77
CA SER A 20 -16.62 2.81 7.65
C SER A 20 -17.66 1.88 8.25
N THR A 21 -17.99 0.75 7.60
CA THR A 21 -19.02 -0.16 8.11
C THR A 21 -18.44 -1.42 8.71
N MET A 22 -17.14 -1.48 8.94
CA MET A 22 -16.48 -2.68 9.41
C MET A 22 -16.34 -2.72 10.91
N SER A 23 -16.01 -3.87 11.45
CA SER A 23 -15.80 -4.02 12.87
C SER A 23 -14.57 -3.24 13.33
N THR A 24 -14.45 -3.06 14.63
CA THR A 24 -13.32 -2.35 15.21
C THR A 24 -12.00 -3.03 14.84
N ASP A 25 -11.97 -4.35 14.92
CA ASP A 25 -10.74 -5.08 14.58
C ASP A 25 -10.38 -4.90 13.11
N GLN A 26 -11.38 -4.94 12.25
CA GLN A 26 -11.16 -4.73 10.83
C GLN A 26 -10.66 -3.33 10.56
N GLN A 27 -11.27 -2.33 11.20
CA GLN A 27 -10.86 -0.95 11.02
C GLN A 27 -9.44 -0.72 11.49
N THR A 28 -9.07 -1.33 12.62
CA THR A 28 -7.72 -1.20 13.15
C THR A 28 -6.71 -1.81 12.19
N ALA A 29 -7.02 -3.01 11.67
CA ALA A 29 -6.11 -3.67 10.75
C ALA A 29 -5.91 -2.86 9.48
N ILE A 30 -7.00 -2.30 8.95
CA ILE A 30 -6.92 -1.49 7.74
C ILE A 30 -6.11 -0.23 7.98
N ARG A 31 -6.29 0.40 9.15
CA ARG A 31 -5.55 1.61 9.46
C ARG A 31 -4.06 1.33 9.58
N MET A 32 -3.70 0.20 10.19
CA MET A 32 -2.32 -0.19 10.30
C MET A 32 -1.72 -0.47 8.93
N LEU A 33 -2.48 -1.15 8.08
CA LEU A 33 -2.03 -1.42 6.72
C LEU A 33 -1.79 -0.12 5.96
N ALA A 34 -2.72 0.83 6.09
CA ALA A 34 -2.57 2.10 5.38
C ALA A 34 -1.34 2.86 5.85
N ASN A 35 -1.08 2.85 7.16
CA ASN A 35 0.10 3.51 7.70
C ASN A 35 1.38 2.86 7.20
N ASP A 36 1.41 1.54 7.18
CA ASP A 36 2.58 0.80 6.71
C ASP A 36 2.79 1.02 5.22
N LEU A 37 1.70 1.08 4.46
CA LEU A 37 1.82 1.31 3.03
C LEU A 37 2.35 2.72 2.76
N HIS A 38 1.90 3.68 3.54
CA HIS A 38 2.43 5.03 3.40
C HIS A 38 3.94 5.05 3.63
N ARG A 39 4.41 4.33 4.65
CA ARG A 39 5.84 4.26 4.92
C ARG A 39 6.58 3.52 3.80
N LEU A 40 5.96 2.48 3.27
CA LEU A 40 6.55 1.78 2.14
C LEU A 40 6.71 2.70 0.95
N ASN A 41 5.67 3.45 0.63
CA ASN A 41 5.74 4.39 -0.49
C ASN A 41 6.85 5.40 -0.28
N GLN A 42 7.01 5.88 0.94
CA GLN A 42 8.07 6.82 1.26
C GLN A 42 9.44 6.17 1.04
N SER A 43 9.58 4.92 1.44
CA SER A 43 10.84 4.19 1.25
C SER A 43 11.15 3.99 -0.24
N VAL A 44 10.13 3.75 -1.04
CA VAL A 44 10.33 3.63 -2.49
C VAL A 44 10.85 4.95 -3.05
N MET A 45 10.26 6.06 -2.64
CA MET A 45 10.72 7.37 -3.11
C MET A 45 12.17 7.61 -2.72
N ASN A 46 12.53 7.24 -1.50
CA ASN A 46 13.91 7.40 -1.04
C ASN A 46 14.87 6.55 -1.87
N ALA A 47 14.47 5.33 -2.20
CA ALA A 47 15.32 4.46 -3.01
C ALA A 47 15.52 5.03 -4.40
N VAL A 48 14.47 5.57 -4.98
CA VAL A 48 14.55 6.17 -6.31
C VAL A 48 15.51 7.35 -6.27
N GLU A 49 15.42 8.17 -5.23
CA GLU A 49 16.29 9.32 -5.11
C GLU A 49 17.73 8.91 -4.84
N ALA A 50 17.94 7.73 -4.30
CA ALA A 50 19.27 7.20 -4.09
C ALA A 50 19.84 6.56 -5.35
N GLY A 51 19.04 6.44 -6.41
CA GLY A 51 19.58 6.02 -7.70
C GLY A 51 19.17 4.64 -8.18
N VAL A 52 18.15 4.03 -7.56
CA VAL A 52 17.69 2.73 -8.06
C VAL A 52 16.23 2.84 -8.49
N SER A 53 15.84 1.94 -9.35
CA SER A 53 14.45 1.82 -9.75
C SER A 53 13.85 0.65 -8.99
N VAL A 54 12.62 0.81 -8.52
CA VAL A 54 11.97 -0.18 -7.70
C VAL A 54 10.63 -0.52 -8.33
N GLU A 55 10.39 -1.80 -8.48
CA GLU A 55 9.10 -2.28 -8.94
C GLU A 55 8.53 -3.17 -7.85
N LEU A 56 7.30 -2.95 -7.45
CA LEU A 56 6.65 -3.79 -6.44
C LEU A 56 5.73 -4.75 -7.17
N ILE A 57 5.97 -6.03 -6.99
CA ILE A 57 5.15 -7.03 -7.65
C ILE A 57 4.53 -7.95 -6.63
N ARG A 58 3.43 -8.57 -7.01
CA ARG A 58 2.78 -9.52 -6.13
C ARG A 58 3.56 -10.83 -6.17
N SER A 59 4.04 -11.25 -5.01
CA SER A 59 4.78 -12.50 -4.93
C SER A 59 3.87 -13.67 -4.61
N ALA A 60 2.78 -13.41 -3.88
CA ALA A 60 1.90 -14.48 -3.44
C ALA A 60 0.58 -13.86 -3.02
N ARG A 61 -0.36 -14.69 -2.70
CA ARG A 61 -1.64 -14.25 -2.16
C ARG A 61 -1.87 -15.02 -0.87
N HIS A 62 -2.14 -14.30 0.19
CA HIS A 62 -2.42 -14.90 1.48
C HIS A 62 -3.92 -15.13 1.59
N HIS A 63 -4.32 -16.33 1.96
CA HIS A 63 -5.72 -16.68 2.08
C HIS A 63 -6.09 -16.84 3.54
N GLY A 64 -7.19 -16.26 3.93
CA GLY A 64 -7.61 -16.24 5.33
C GLY A 64 -8.40 -17.44 5.77
N GLY A 65 -8.84 -18.27 4.85
CA GLY A 65 -9.53 -19.48 5.24
C GLY A 65 -11.05 -19.40 5.15
N ASP A 66 -11.63 -18.25 5.05
CA ASP A 66 -13.08 -18.10 4.94
C ASP A 66 -13.46 -17.26 3.72
N GLY A 67 -12.63 -17.31 2.70
CA GLY A 67 -12.90 -16.56 1.48
C GLY A 67 -12.19 -15.22 1.40
N THR A 68 -11.57 -14.77 2.46
CA THR A 68 -10.79 -13.53 2.42
C THR A 68 -9.40 -13.80 1.90
N TRP A 69 -8.79 -12.79 1.31
CA TRP A 69 -7.46 -12.94 0.74
C TRP A 69 -6.80 -11.57 0.60
N GLY A 70 -5.50 -11.57 0.44
CA GLY A 70 -4.75 -10.34 0.22
C GLY A 70 -3.48 -10.61 -0.54
N ASP A 71 -3.00 -9.61 -1.25
CA ASP A 71 -1.77 -9.70 -2.03
C ASP A 71 -0.57 -9.42 -1.16
N LEU A 72 0.49 -10.20 -1.33
CA LEU A 72 1.78 -9.97 -0.69
C LEU A 72 2.75 -9.55 -1.77
N LEU A 73 3.55 -8.54 -1.47
CA LEU A 73 4.41 -7.92 -2.47
C LEU A 73 5.87 -8.14 -2.15
N VAL A 74 6.69 -8.09 -3.18
CA VAL A 74 8.14 -8.06 -3.03
C VAL A 74 8.67 -6.95 -3.93
N PRO A 75 9.78 -6.34 -3.54
CA PRO A 75 10.42 -5.34 -4.39
C PRO A 75 11.36 -6.01 -5.37
N VAL A 76 11.33 -5.53 -6.59
CA VAL A 76 12.31 -5.91 -7.61
C VAL A 76 13.15 -4.67 -7.85
N ILE A 77 14.44 -4.79 -7.60
CA ILE A 77 15.33 -3.66 -7.72
C ILE A 77 16.00 -3.72 -9.08
N VAL A 78 15.86 -2.64 -9.83
CA VAL A 78 16.46 -2.57 -11.15
C VAL A 78 17.61 -1.57 -11.08
N THR A 79 18.82 -2.06 -11.24
CA THR A 79 19.96 -1.17 -11.24
C THR A 79 20.30 -0.83 -12.68
N LYS A 80 20.82 0.41 -12.87
CA LYS A 80 21.22 0.79 -14.15
C LYS A 80 22.42 0.02 -14.52
N SER A 81 22.43 -0.54 -15.67
CA SER A 81 23.63 -1.20 -16.04
C SER A 81 24.32 -0.35 -17.07
N ASP A 82 25.50 -0.06 -16.89
CA ASP A 82 26.17 0.76 -17.83
C ASP A 82 27.27 0.09 -18.49
#